data_e62585523cb7f6591888f0c552e5b284
#
_entry.id   e62585523cb7f6591888f0c552e5b284
#
_cell.length_a   1.000
_cell.length_b   1.000
_cell.length_c   1.000
_cell.angle_alpha   90.00
_cell.angle_beta   90.00
_cell.angle_gamma   90.00
#
_symmetry.space_group_name_H-M   'P 1'
#
loop_
_entity.id
_entity.type
_entity.pdbx_description
1 polymer ?
#
loop_
_entity_poly.entity_id
_entity_poly.type
_entity_poly.pdbx_seq_one_letter_code
_entity_poly.pdbx_strand_id
1 'polypeptide(L)'
;MNLKKYCEKNFDSLSGKRVAITGAAGGIGREICRILLSLGASLVVIDRNPKKQEALVDDLKAEYPEAEIFNELCDMQDADAARSLSERLRAHELHYLILNAGAYSIPRYKTSLGYDNVYTINYISPLILADSLSDEIKSRGGKIIAVGSIAHRYSKIDKNDIDFSTRKKASLVYGNSKRYLMYTLMKRAASGAPYAIAHPGITFTGITSHYPKLIFALIKYPMKVIFIKPSVAALSILLPIFKDVGEYSWCGPAVFDVWGRPAIRRLGIKDMSEVDFADSVSNKILKETKGKY
;
A
#
# COMPACT_ATOMS: atom_id res chain seq x y z
N MET A 1 -4.34 -22.82 4.55
CA MET A 1 -4.53 -22.62 3.09
C MET A 1 -3.22 -22.95 2.39
N ASN A 2 -3.24 -23.80 1.36
CA ASN A 2 -2.06 -24.05 0.51
C ASN A 2 -1.93 -22.88 -0.49
N LEU A 3 -0.87 -22.09 -0.36
CA LEU A 3 -0.63 -20.87 -1.18
C LEU A 3 -0.47 -21.21 -2.66
N LYS A 4 0.35 -22.21 -3.01
CA LYS A 4 0.60 -22.62 -4.39
C LYS A 4 -0.70 -22.96 -5.08
N LYS A 5 -1.50 -23.86 -4.48
CA LYS A 5 -2.81 -24.27 -5.02
C LYS A 5 -3.80 -23.10 -5.14
N TYR A 6 -3.71 -22.09 -4.23
CA TYR A 6 -4.55 -20.91 -4.32
C TYR A 6 -4.15 -20.04 -5.51
N CYS A 7 -2.84 -19.78 -5.69
CA CYS A 7 -2.34 -18.99 -6.82
C CYS A 7 -2.67 -19.65 -8.14
N GLU A 8 -2.38 -20.93 -8.31
CA GLU A 8 -2.69 -21.71 -9.53
C GLU A 8 -4.17 -21.66 -9.92
N LYS A 9 -5.07 -21.58 -8.94
CA LYS A 9 -6.52 -21.53 -9.19
C LYS A 9 -7.05 -20.12 -9.50
N ASN A 10 -6.43 -19.07 -8.96
CA ASN A 10 -7.04 -17.74 -8.92
C ASN A 10 -6.23 -16.66 -9.62
N PHE A 11 -4.97 -16.93 -9.95
CA PHE A 11 -4.04 -15.97 -10.53
C PHE A 11 -3.51 -16.49 -11.86
N ASP A 12 -3.60 -15.67 -12.89
CA ASP A 12 -3.06 -15.95 -14.20
C ASP A 12 -1.56 -15.62 -14.25
N SER A 13 -0.85 -16.04 -15.30
CA SER A 13 0.54 -15.68 -15.56
C SER A 13 0.68 -14.16 -15.71
N LEU A 14 1.76 -13.63 -15.16
CA LEU A 14 2.20 -12.24 -15.31
C LEU A 14 3.45 -12.12 -16.19
N SER A 15 3.74 -13.12 -17.02
CA SER A 15 4.84 -13.06 -17.98
C SER A 15 4.70 -11.83 -18.87
N GLY A 16 5.80 -11.08 -19.03
CA GLY A 16 5.82 -9.81 -19.75
C GLY A 16 5.17 -8.63 -19.01
N LYS A 17 4.74 -8.82 -17.75
CA LYS A 17 4.20 -7.74 -16.92
C LYS A 17 5.25 -7.25 -15.92
N ARG A 18 5.37 -5.92 -15.78
CA ARG A 18 6.27 -5.30 -14.81
C ARG A 18 5.47 -4.65 -13.68
N VAL A 19 5.88 -4.95 -12.45
CA VAL A 19 5.18 -4.55 -11.23
C VAL A 19 6.12 -3.77 -10.32
N ALA A 20 5.77 -2.54 -9.95
CA ALA A 20 6.49 -1.78 -8.95
C ALA A 20 5.84 -1.95 -7.56
N ILE A 21 6.67 -2.09 -6.51
CA ILE A 21 6.22 -2.32 -5.14
C ILE A 21 6.94 -1.38 -4.19
N THR A 22 6.22 -0.49 -3.50
CA THR A 22 6.78 0.33 -2.42
C THR A 22 6.84 -0.46 -1.11
N GLY A 23 7.92 -0.29 -0.33
CA GLY A 23 8.14 -1.05 0.90
C GLY A 23 8.34 -2.55 0.64
N ALA A 24 9.01 -2.88 -0.45
CA ALA A 24 9.24 -4.25 -0.91
C ALA A 24 10.02 -5.10 0.11
N ALA A 25 10.98 -4.52 0.84
CA ALA A 25 11.76 -5.22 1.86
C ALA A 25 11.00 -5.47 3.17
N GLY A 26 9.77 -4.95 3.32
CA GLY A 26 8.89 -5.23 4.45
C GLY A 26 8.32 -6.64 4.44
N GLY A 27 7.78 -7.10 5.58
CA GLY A 27 7.31 -8.48 5.71
C GLY A 27 6.25 -8.90 4.69
N ILE A 28 5.26 -8.03 4.39
CA ILE A 28 4.24 -8.30 3.36
C ILE A 28 4.83 -8.07 1.96
N GLY A 29 5.63 -7.00 1.77
CA GLY A 29 6.24 -6.67 0.49
C GLY A 29 7.10 -7.79 -0.06
N ARG A 30 7.91 -8.43 0.79
CA ARG A 30 8.72 -9.60 0.44
C ARG A 30 7.89 -10.77 -0.09
N GLU A 31 6.76 -11.06 0.54
CA GLU A 31 5.86 -12.13 0.09
C GLU A 31 5.12 -11.76 -1.20
N ILE A 32 4.77 -10.49 -1.39
CA ILE A 32 4.23 -9.98 -2.66
C ILE A 32 5.24 -10.21 -3.78
N CYS A 33 6.52 -9.83 -3.57
CA CYS A 33 7.58 -10.04 -4.56
C CYS A 33 7.72 -11.53 -4.94
N ARG A 34 7.77 -12.45 -3.96
CA ARG A 34 7.87 -13.88 -4.23
C ARG A 34 6.72 -14.42 -5.07
N ILE A 35 5.49 -14.04 -4.72
CA ILE A 35 4.31 -14.50 -5.47
C ILE A 35 4.34 -13.94 -6.90
N LEU A 36 4.66 -12.66 -7.09
CA LEU A 36 4.72 -12.04 -8.41
C LEU A 36 5.79 -12.70 -9.30
N LEU A 37 6.98 -12.98 -8.76
CA LEU A 37 8.03 -13.71 -9.48
C LEU A 37 7.60 -15.13 -9.84
N SER A 38 6.93 -15.83 -8.93
CA SER A 38 6.41 -17.18 -9.21
C SER A 38 5.35 -17.20 -10.32
N LEU A 39 4.72 -16.05 -10.62
CA LEU A 39 3.78 -15.85 -11.72
C LEU A 39 4.46 -15.31 -13.00
N GLY A 40 5.78 -15.11 -13.00
CA GLY A 40 6.56 -14.67 -14.16
C GLY A 40 6.64 -13.16 -14.36
N ALA A 41 6.27 -12.33 -13.37
CA ALA A 41 6.41 -10.88 -13.47
C ALA A 41 7.88 -10.44 -13.35
N SER A 42 8.24 -9.31 -13.98
CA SER A 42 9.43 -8.54 -13.61
C SER A 42 9.09 -7.49 -12.55
N LEU A 43 10.04 -7.14 -11.68
CA LEU A 43 9.81 -6.30 -10.53
C LEU A 43 10.61 -5.01 -10.57
N VAL A 44 10.01 -3.92 -10.05
CA VAL A 44 10.72 -2.73 -9.58
C VAL A 44 10.50 -2.65 -8.08
N VAL A 45 11.52 -3.01 -7.29
CA VAL A 45 11.46 -2.99 -5.84
C VAL A 45 11.85 -1.61 -5.32
N ILE A 46 10.98 -1.02 -4.50
CA ILE A 46 11.17 0.34 -3.97
C ILE A 46 11.23 0.26 -2.45
N ASP A 47 12.34 0.72 -1.86
CA ASP A 47 12.49 0.81 -0.41
C ASP A 47 13.30 2.07 -0.05
N ARG A 48 13.30 2.47 1.23
CA ARG A 48 14.12 3.59 1.70
C ARG A 48 15.49 3.16 2.22
N ASN A 49 15.65 1.88 2.52
CA ASN A 49 16.88 1.34 3.11
C ASN A 49 17.61 0.48 2.07
N PRO A 50 18.75 0.96 1.53
CA PRO A 50 19.47 0.25 0.47
C PRO A 50 19.94 -1.15 0.91
N LYS A 51 20.44 -1.29 2.15
CA LYS A 51 20.92 -2.59 2.65
C LYS A 51 19.80 -3.64 2.74
N LYS A 52 18.59 -3.21 3.18
CA LYS A 52 17.43 -4.14 3.24
C LYS A 52 16.93 -4.50 1.86
N GLN A 53 16.99 -3.55 0.93
CA GLN A 53 16.60 -3.76 -0.46
C GLN A 53 17.56 -4.73 -1.14
N GLU A 54 18.87 -4.53 -1.00
CA GLU A 54 19.92 -5.42 -1.52
C GLU A 54 19.75 -6.84 -0.99
N ALA A 55 19.62 -7.02 0.32
CA ALA A 55 19.36 -8.33 0.91
C ALA A 55 18.05 -8.98 0.43
N LEU A 56 17.00 -8.18 0.13
CA LEU A 56 15.78 -8.71 -0.51
C LEU A 56 16.08 -9.23 -1.92
N VAL A 57 16.80 -8.45 -2.72
CA VAL A 57 17.11 -8.81 -4.11
C VAL A 57 17.97 -10.07 -4.17
N ASP A 58 18.98 -10.18 -3.30
CA ASP A 58 19.83 -11.36 -3.19
C ASP A 58 19.01 -12.62 -2.86
N ASP A 59 18.12 -12.53 -1.84
CA ASP A 59 17.21 -13.62 -1.49
C ASP A 59 16.28 -14.02 -2.66
N LEU A 60 15.74 -13.03 -3.37
CA LEU A 60 14.85 -13.27 -4.51
C LEU A 60 15.60 -13.86 -5.71
N LYS A 61 16.81 -13.39 -5.99
CA LYS A 61 17.66 -13.92 -7.07
C LYS A 61 18.16 -15.35 -6.77
N ALA A 62 18.40 -15.69 -5.51
CA ALA A 62 18.73 -17.06 -5.12
C ALA A 62 17.56 -18.02 -5.35
N GLU A 63 16.30 -17.56 -5.16
CA GLU A 63 15.08 -18.36 -5.37
C GLU A 63 14.62 -18.35 -6.84
N TYR A 64 14.85 -17.24 -7.57
CA TYR A 64 14.47 -17.00 -8.96
C TYR A 64 15.66 -16.42 -9.74
N PRO A 65 16.65 -17.23 -10.17
CA PRO A 65 17.89 -16.74 -10.79
C PRO A 65 17.69 -15.88 -12.05
N GLU A 66 16.67 -16.25 -12.85
CA GLU A 66 16.34 -15.57 -14.12
C GLU A 66 15.41 -14.36 -13.95
N ALA A 67 15.02 -14.02 -12.70
CA ALA A 67 14.10 -12.93 -12.47
C ALA A 67 14.70 -11.57 -12.85
N GLU A 68 13.95 -10.77 -13.57
CA GLU A 68 14.30 -9.38 -13.86
C GLU A 68 13.83 -8.50 -12.69
N ILE A 69 14.78 -7.94 -11.93
CA ILE A 69 14.50 -7.11 -10.75
C ILE A 69 15.30 -5.81 -10.84
N PHE A 70 14.59 -4.69 -10.81
CA PHE A 70 15.13 -3.34 -10.77
C PHE A 70 15.00 -2.75 -9.37
N ASN A 71 15.96 -1.89 -8.99
CA ASN A 71 16.03 -1.25 -7.68
C ASN A 71 15.77 0.25 -7.78
N GLU A 72 14.87 0.76 -6.97
CA GLU A 72 14.61 2.19 -6.79
C GLU A 72 14.63 2.56 -5.30
N LEU A 73 15.28 3.65 -4.95
CA LEU A 73 15.31 4.15 -3.58
C LEU A 73 14.35 5.33 -3.44
N CYS A 74 13.53 5.31 -2.38
CA CYS A 74 12.66 6.41 -2.02
C CYS A 74 12.28 6.39 -0.54
N ASP A 75 12.50 7.50 0.14
CA ASP A 75 11.88 7.71 1.44
C ASP A 75 10.50 8.36 1.25
N MET A 76 9.45 7.63 1.55
CA MET A 76 8.07 8.11 1.44
C MET A 76 7.72 9.23 2.44
N GLN A 77 8.61 9.61 3.35
CA GLN A 77 8.47 10.81 4.20
C GLN A 77 8.74 12.10 3.41
N ASP A 78 9.44 11.99 2.30
CA ASP A 78 9.78 13.08 1.42
C ASP A 78 8.89 13.04 0.16
N ALA A 79 8.02 14.04 0.04
CA ALA A 79 7.11 14.14 -1.09
C ALA A 79 7.84 14.51 -2.40
N ASP A 80 8.96 15.24 -2.30
CA ASP A 80 9.77 15.60 -3.47
C ASP A 80 10.54 14.36 -3.96
N ALA A 81 11.02 13.51 -3.04
CA ALA A 81 11.58 12.20 -3.41
C ALA A 81 10.54 11.28 -4.07
N ALA A 82 9.28 11.29 -3.59
CA ALA A 82 8.20 10.53 -4.22
C ALA A 82 7.90 11.03 -5.65
N ARG A 83 7.95 12.34 -5.88
CA ARG A 83 7.80 12.94 -7.21
C ARG A 83 8.95 12.52 -8.13
N SER A 84 10.19 12.69 -7.68
CA SER A 84 11.37 12.27 -8.44
C SER A 84 11.35 10.78 -8.76
N LEU A 85 10.84 9.95 -7.83
CA LEU A 85 10.62 8.54 -8.09
C LEU A 85 9.58 8.33 -9.20
N SER A 86 8.47 9.09 -9.22
CA SER A 86 7.45 8.93 -10.27
C SER A 86 8.02 9.16 -11.66
N GLU A 87 8.93 10.12 -11.83
CA GLU A 87 9.61 10.36 -13.12
C GLU A 87 10.52 9.18 -13.51
N ARG A 88 11.30 8.64 -12.57
CA ARG A 88 12.13 7.46 -12.85
C ARG A 88 11.30 6.22 -13.19
N LEU A 89 10.16 6.04 -12.52
CA LEU A 89 9.26 4.90 -12.74
C LEU A 89 8.63 4.88 -14.14
N ARG A 90 8.51 6.02 -14.84
CA ARG A 90 8.02 6.09 -16.22
C ARG A 90 8.87 5.26 -17.17
N ALA A 91 10.21 5.28 -16.99
CA ALA A 91 11.13 4.50 -17.80
C ALA A 91 10.97 2.97 -17.66
N HIS A 92 10.31 2.52 -16.59
CA HIS A 92 10.08 1.10 -16.34
C HIS A 92 8.84 0.51 -17.03
N GLU A 93 8.03 1.31 -17.71
CA GLU A 93 6.83 0.84 -18.44
C GLU A 93 5.91 -0.07 -17.61
N LEU A 94 5.53 0.41 -16.44
CA LEU A 94 4.79 -0.37 -15.44
C LEU A 94 3.41 -0.78 -15.92
N HIS A 95 3.05 -2.04 -15.65
CA HIS A 95 1.67 -2.52 -15.75
C HIS A 95 0.94 -2.38 -14.40
N TYR A 96 1.65 -2.57 -13.29
CA TYR A 96 1.05 -2.49 -11.96
C TYR A 96 1.95 -1.72 -11.00
N LEU A 97 1.32 -0.94 -10.12
CA LEU A 97 1.98 -0.29 -9.00
C LEU A 97 1.30 -0.70 -7.70
N ILE A 98 2.05 -1.25 -6.74
CA ILE A 98 1.55 -1.63 -5.43
C ILE A 98 2.07 -0.64 -4.39
N LEU A 99 1.19 0.20 -3.89
CA LEU A 99 1.45 1.19 -2.85
C LEU A 99 1.35 0.51 -1.47
N ASN A 100 2.37 -0.28 -1.13
CA ASN A 100 2.42 -1.10 0.08
C ASN A 100 3.17 -0.43 1.23
N ALA A 101 4.08 0.49 0.96
CA ALA A 101 4.79 1.23 2.02
C ALA A 101 3.82 1.92 2.97
N GLY A 102 4.14 1.88 4.25
CA GLY A 102 3.35 2.54 5.27
C GLY A 102 4.04 2.54 6.63
N ALA A 103 3.66 3.50 7.48
CA ALA A 103 4.20 3.65 8.82
C ALA A 103 3.09 3.79 9.86
N TYR A 104 3.31 3.19 11.02
CA TYR A 104 2.45 3.26 12.19
C TYR A 104 3.30 3.48 13.45
N SER A 105 2.86 4.41 14.31
CA SER A 105 3.49 4.63 15.62
C SER A 105 4.99 4.93 15.57
N ILE A 106 5.43 5.72 14.60
CA ILE A 106 6.79 6.24 14.50
C ILE A 106 6.89 7.60 15.22
N PRO A 107 8.11 8.10 15.55
CA PRO A 107 8.32 9.47 15.97
C PRO A 107 7.74 10.45 14.96
N ARG A 108 6.94 11.42 15.45
CA ARG A 108 6.18 12.33 14.61
C ARG A 108 6.86 13.69 14.50
N TYR A 109 6.82 14.24 13.30
CA TYR A 109 7.28 15.59 12.99
C TYR A 109 6.54 16.12 11.75
N LYS A 110 6.65 17.41 11.49
CA LYS A 110 6.15 18.02 10.25
C LYS A 110 7.20 17.92 9.15
N THR A 111 6.80 17.43 7.99
CA THR A 111 7.65 17.36 6.79
C THR A 111 7.86 18.74 6.16
N SER A 112 8.70 18.84 5.13
CA SER A 112 8.94 20.06 4.36
C SER A 112 7.67 20.69 3.76
N LEU A 113 6.64 19.88 3.54
CA LEU A 113 5.31 20.34 3.11
C LEU A 113 4.44 20.87 4.27
N GLY A 114 4.91 20.79 5.53
CA GLY A 114 4.16 21.20 6.71
C GLY A 114 3.13 20.19 7.22
N TYR A 115 3.01 19.01 6.61
CA TYR A 115 2.13 17.93 7.04
C TYR A 115 2.84 16.94 7.98
N ASP A 116 2.06 16.23 8.78
CA ASP A 116 2.57 15.13 9.62
C ASP A 116 3.24 14.03 8.78
N ASN A 117 4.40 13.52 9.23
CA ASN A 117 5.16 12.53 8.47
C ASN A 117 4.41 11.20 8.29
N VAL A 118 3.55 10.78 9.23
CA VAL A 118 2.70 9.59 9.06
C VAL A 118 1.66 9.81 7.97
N TYR A 119 1.09 11.01 7.91
CA TYR A 119 0.16 11.41 6.86
C TYR A 119 0.87 11.46 5.50
N THR A 120 2.09 11.98 5.45
CA THR A 120 2.90 12.03 4.22
C THR A 120 3.21 10.63 3.70
N ILE A 121 3.75 9.73 4.55
CA ILE A 121 4.10 8.36 4.16
C ILE A 121 2.88 7.56 3.67
N ASN A 122 1.78 7.64 4.41
CA ASN A 122 0.63 6.76 4.16
C ASN A 122 -0.36 7.30 3.13
N TYR A 123 -0.29 8.59 2.80
CA TYR A 123 -1.26 9.23 1.92
C TYR A 123 -0.64 10.14 0.87
N ILE A 124 0.16 11.19 1.24
CA ILE A 124 0.61 12.19 0.26
C ILE A 124 1.53 11.56 -0.78
N SER A 125 2.59 10.88 -0.38
CA SER A 125 3.54 10.26 -1.30
C SER A 125 2.91 9.14 -2.15
N PRO A 126 2.08 8.23 -1.57
CA PRO A 126 1.27 7.30 -2.38
C PRO A 126 0.34 8.00 -3.38
N LEU A 127 -0.29 9.12 -2.99
CA LEU A 127 -1.16 9.90 -3.87
C LEU A 127 -0.38 10.51 -5.04
N ILE A 128 0.81 11.06 -4.80
CA ILE A 128 1.69 11.60 -5.84
C ILE A 128 2.04 10.51 -6.86
N LEU A 129 2.48 9.33 -6.40
CA LEU A 129 2.82 8.21 -7.28
C LEU A 129 1.59 7.74 -8.07
N ALA A 130 0.43 7.61 -7.43
CA ALA A 130 -0.81 7.20 -8.06
C ALA A 130 -1.23 8.18 -9.16
N ASP A 131 -1.27 9.48 -8.85
CA ASP A 131 -1.67 10.52 -9.79
C ASP A 131 -0.72 10.61 -10.99
N SER A 132 0.60 10.58 -10.72
CA SER A 132 1.63 10.74 -11.75
C SER A 132 1.69 9.58 -12.75
N LEU A 133 1.33 8.36 -12.34
CA LEU A 133 1.49 7.13 -13.15
C LEU A 133 0.15 6.56 -13.64
N SER A 134 -0.97 7.19 -13.27
CA SER A 134 -2.33 6.69 -13.54
C SER A 134 -2.59 6.43 -15.02
N ASP A 135 -2.34 7.43 -15.87
CA ASP A 135 -2.69 7.35 -17.28
C ASP A 135 -1.83 6.34 -18.03
N GLU A 136 -0.54 6.27 -17.72
CA GLU A 136 0.38 5.32 -18.33
C GLU A 136 0.06 3.87 -17.94
N ILE A 137 -0.22 3.61 -16.67
CA ILE A 137 -0.62 2.29 -16.19
C ILE A 137 -1.97 1.90 -16.80
N LYS A 138 -2.92 2.85 -16.87
CA LYS A 138 -4.23 2.63 -17.50
C LYS A 138 -4.10 2.29 -18.98
N SER A 139 -3.24 2.99 -19.73
CA SER A 139 -3.04 2.75 -21.16
C SER A 139 -2.51 1.35 -21.47
N ARG A 140 -1.80 0.72 -20.49
CA ARG A 140 -1.31 -0.67 -20.58
C ARG A 140 -2.32 -1.70 -20.03
N GLY A 141 -3.56 -1.26 -19.72
CA GLY A 141 -4.59 -2.12 -19.12
C GLY A 141 -4.26 -2.56 -17.69
N GLY A 142 -3.38 -1.84 -17.02
CA GLY A 142 -2.91 -2.14 -15.68
C GLY A 142 -3.72 -1.49 -14.57
N LYS A 143 -3.25 -1.64 -13.33
CA LYS A 143 -3.89 -1.08 -12.12
C LYS A 143 -2.86 -0.59 -11.10
N ILE A 144 -3.28 0.38 -10.29
CA ILE A 144 -2.57 0.85 -9.10
C ILE A 144 -3.32 0.32 -7.87
N ILE A 145 -2.66 -0.49 -7.07
CA ILE A 145 -3.23 -1.12 -5.88
C ILE A 145 -2.71 -0.42 -4.63
N ALA A 146 -3.59 0.20 -3.86
CA ALA A 146 -3.22 0.83 -2.60
C ALA A 146 -3.57 -0.05 -1.40
N VAL A 147 -2.61 -0.20 -0.49
CA VAL A 147 -2.80 -0.95 0.74
C VAL A 147 -3.53 -0.09 1.76
N GLY A 148 -4.81 -0.38 1.90
CA GLY A 148 -5.71 0.18 2.92
C GLY A 148 -5.57 -0.50 4.27
N SER A 149 -6.43 -0.09 5.21
CA SER A 149 -6.46 -0.67 6.57
C SER A 149 -7.84 -0.55 7.22
N ILE A 150 -8.22 -1.54 8.02
CA ILE A 150 -9.41 -1.44 8.89
C ILE A 150 -9.33 -0.27 9.86
N ALA A 151 -8.12 0.27 10.09
CA ALA A 151 -7.90 1.43 10.95
C ALA A 151 -8.66 2.70 10.48
N HIS A 152 -9.05 2.77 9.19
CA HIS A 152 -9.91 3.85 8.69
C HIS A 152 -11.24 3.95 9.47
N ARG A 153 -11.74 2.84 10.05
CA ARG A 153 -12.98 2.79 10.84
C ARG A 153 -12.86 3.47 12.20
N TYR A 154 -11.64 3.59 12.74
CA TYR A 154 -11.36 4.19 14.05
C TYR A 154 -11.13 5.69 13.99
N SER A 155 -11.10 6.26 12.79
CA SER A 155 -10.80 7.65 12.55
C SER A 155 -11.94 8.35 11.80
N LYS A 156 -11.93 9.67 11.81
CA LYS A 156 -12.85 10.52 11.05
C LYS A 156 -12.03 11.55 10.28
N ILE A 157 -12.62 12.12 9.26
CA ILE A 157 -12.05 13.32 8.63
C ILE A 157 -12.38 14.53 9.51
N ASP A 158 -11.35 15.27 9.89
CA ASP A 158 -11.48 16.54 10.61
C ASP A 158 -11.00 17.66 9.66
N LYS A 159 -11.93 18.54 9.30
CA LYS A 159 -11.65 19.63 8.35
C LYS A 159 -10.67 20.67 8.90
N ASN A 160 -10.57 20.76 10.23
CA ASN A 160 -9.68 21.72 10.91
C ASN A 160 -8.31 21.11 11.28
N ASP A 161 -8.17 19.77 11.20
CA ASP A 161 -6.92 19.05 11.50
C ASP A 161 -6.77 17.88 10.52
N ILE A 162 -6.56 18.18 9.24
CA ILE A 162 -6.64 17.21 8.15
C ILE A 162 -5.62 16.09 8.25
N ASP A 163 -4.43 16.36 8.78
CA ASP A 163 -3.33 15.41 8.95
C ASP A 163 -3.24 14.82 10.38
N PHE A 164 -4.18 15.22 11.26
CA PHE A 164 -4.19 14.83 12.66
C PHE A 164 -2.88 15.19 13.41
N SER A 165 -2.22 16.28 13.02
CA SER A 165 -0.98 16.73 13.65
C SER A 165 -1.16 17.07 15.13
N THR A 166 -2.37 17.50 15.55
CA THR A 166 -2.70 17.80 16.95
C THR A 166 -3.02 16.55 17.78
N ARG A 167 -3.29 15.39 17.16
CA ARG A 167 -3.72 14.17 17.84
C ARG A 167 -2.51 13.38 18.34
N LYS A 168 -2.57 12.90 19.60
CA LYS A 168 -1.49 12.10 20.20
C LYS A 168 -1.60 10.59 19.91
N LYS A 169 -2.84 10.08 19.74
CA LYS A 169 -3.09 8.64 19.60
C LYS A 169 -2.71 8.14 18.22
N ALA A 170 -1.63 7.34 18.12
CA ALA A 170 -1.09 6.83 16.86
C ALA A 170 -2.13 6.11 15.98
N SER A 171 -3.06 5.35 16.59
CA SER A 171 -4.11 4.65 15.83
C SER A 171 -5.09 5.60 15.12
N LEU A 172 -5.36 6.78 15.69
CA LEU A 172 -6.22 7.79 15.06
C LEU A 172 -5.48 8.44 13.88
N VAL A 173 -4.23 8.81 14.07
CA VAL A 173 -3.39 9.43 13.03
C VAL A 173 -3.21 8.50 11.83
N TYR A 174 -2.84 7.24 12.11
CA TYR A 174 -2.73 6.21 11.08
C TYR A 174 -4.07 5.94 10.38
N GLY A 175 -5.14 5.79 11.15
CA GLY A 175 -6.48 5.57 10.62
C GLY A 175 -6.95 6.71 9.72
N ASN A 176 -6.66 7.96 10.11
CA ASN A 176 -6.93 9.15 9.31
C ASN A 176 -6.18 9.11 7.96
N SER A 177 -4.86 8.89 7.97
CA SER A 177 -4.06 8.83 6.75
C SER A 177 -4.55 7.73 5.78
N LYS A 178 -4.92 6.56 6.32
CA LYS A 178 -5.49 5.47 5.50
C LYS A 178 -6.90 5.79 4.98
N ARG A 179 -7.71 6.53 5.77
CA ARG A 179 -9.03 6.97 5.34
C ARG A 179 -8.95 7.93 4.15
N TYR A 180 -8.05 8.93 4.20
CA TYR A 180 -7.81 9.84 3.08
C TYR A 180 -7.37 9.08 1.83
N LEU A 181 -6.36 8.21 1.92
CA LEU A 181 -5.89 7.42 0.78
C LEU A 181 -7.02 6.60 0.14
N MET A 182 -7.73 5.84 0.98
CA MET A 182 -8.80 4.95 0.50
C MET A 182 -9.94 5.72 -0.15
N TYR A 183 -10.43 6.77 0.50
CA TYR A 183 -11.58 7.54 0.02
C TYR A 183 -11.27 8.27 -1.29
N THR A 184 -10.10 8.92 -1.36
CA THR A 184 -9.65 9.58 -2.59
C THR A 184 -9.54 8.61 -3.76
N LEU A 185 -8.82 7.50 -3.57
CA LEU A 185 -8.60 6.57 -4.67
C LEU A 185 -9.87 5.83 -5.08
N MET A 186 -10.77 5.51 -4.14
CA MET A 186 -12.08 4.92 -4.44
C MET A 186 -12.96 5.86 -5.25
N LYS A 187 -13.00 7.15 -4.90
CA LYS A 187 -13.75 8.15 -5.67
C LYS A 187 -13.24 8.25 -7.09
N ARG A 188 -11.93 8.34 -7.24
CA ARG A 188 -11.30 8.44 -8.57
C ARG A 188 -11.46 7.14 -9.37
N ALA A 189 -11.44 5.97 -8.73
CA ALA A 189 -11.74 4.69 -9.37
C ALA A 189 -13.18 4.66 -9.92
N ALA A 190 -14.16 5.16 -9.16
CA ALA A 190 -15.55 5.29 -9.61
C ALA A 190 -15.68 6.27 -10.82
N SER A 191 -14.72 7.16 -11.00
CA SER A 191 -14.61 8.03 -12.19
C SER A 191 -13.71 7.44 -13.29
N GLY A 192 -13.37 6.16 -13.21
CA GLY A 192 -12.66 5.41 -14.26
C GLY A 192 -11.12 5.42 -14.15
N ALA A 193 -10.54 5.92 -13.06
CA ALA A 193 -9.11 5.77 -12.82
C ALA A 193 -8.73 4.31 -12.46
N PRO A 194 -7.52 3.83 -12.76
CA PRO A 194 -7.12 2.43 -12.62
C PRO A 194 -6.73 2.07 -11.17
N TYR A 195 -7.52 2.49 -10.19
CA TYR A 195 -7.22 2.28 -8.78
C TYR A 195 -8.01 1.13 -8.17
N ALA A 196 -7.35 0.40 -7.28
CA ALA A 196 -7.99 -0.60 -6.44
C ALA A 196 -7.46 -0.52 -5.01
N ILE A 197 -8.31 -0.83 -4.04
CA ILE A 197 -7.93 -0.87 -2.63
C ILE A 197 -7.88 -2.31 -2.17
N ALA A 198 -6.80 -2.66 -1.48
CA ALA A 198 -6.66 -3.96 -0.82
C ALA A 198 -6.25 -3.80 0.64
N HIS A 199 -6.69 -4.73 1.47
CA HIS A 199 -6.38 -4.77 2.90
C HIS A 199 -5.75 -6.11 3.26
N PRO A 200 -4.57 -6.09 3.93
CA PRO A 200 -3.84 -7.32 4.23
C PRO A 200 -4.44 -8.17 5.36
N GLY A 201 -5.45 -7.68 6.06
CA GLY A 201 -5.85 -8.22 7.36
C GLY A 201 -4.96 -7.71 8.49
N ILE A 202 -5.03 -8.38 9.64
CA ILE A 202 -4.13 -8.08 10.77
C ILE A 202 -2.93 -9.02 10.69
N THR A 203 -1.77 -8.48 10.28
CA THR A 203 -0.52 -9.24 10.12
C THR A 203 0.51 -8.86 11.17
N PHE A 204 1.28 -9.85 11.59
CA PHE A 204 2.45 -9.63 12.41
C PHE A 204 3.64 -9.23 11.52
N THR A 205 3.89 -7.93 11.42
CA THR A 205 5.00 -7.38 10.63
C THR A 205 5.80 -6.38 11.47
N GLY A 206 6.82 -5.74 10.90
CA GLY A 206 7.62 -4.70 11.55
C GLY A 206 6.82 -3.54 12.14
N ILE A 207 5.56 -3.36 11.77
CA ILE A 207 4.62 -2.40 12.38
C ILE A 207 4.36 -2.71 13.85
N THR A 208 4.45 -3.98 14.26
CA THR A 208 4.24 -4.43 15.65
C THR A 208 5.51 -4.45 16.51
N SER A 209 6.68 -4.16 15.94
CA SER A 209 7.98 -4.17 16.63
C SER A 209 8.15 -3.06 17.70
N HIS A 210 7.25 -2.09 17.75
CA HIS A 210 7.31 -0.97 18.69
C HIS A 210 6.66 -1.22 20.05
N TYR A 211 6.15 -2.44 20.31
CA TYR A 211 5.67 -2.80 21.66
C TYR A 211 6.85 -3.04 22.62
N PRO A 212 6.75 -2.62 23.90
CA PRO A 212 7.75 -2.95 24.93
C PRO A 212 8.03 -4.45 24.95
N LYS A 213 9.32 -4.83 25.05
CA LYS A 213 9.78 -6.25 24.96
C LYS A 213 9.03 -7.21 25.87
N LEU A 214 8.65 -6.77 27.08
CA LEU A 214 7.91 -7.58 28.05
C LEU A 214 6.47 -7.84 27.61
N ILE A 215 5.78 -6.82 27.12
CA ILE A 215 4.42 -6.93 26.58
C ILE A 215 4.44 -7.80 25.32
N PHE A 216 5.44 -7.59 24.46
CA PHE A 216 5.63 -8.39 23.27
C PHE A 216 5.82 -9.89 23.57
N ALA A 217 6.59 -10.24 24.60
CA ALA A 217 6.81 -11.63 25.01
C ALA A 217 5.52 -12.33 25.48
N LEU A 218 4.66 -11.60 26.22
CA LEU A 218 3.39 -12.12 26.75
C LEU A 218 2.32 -12.29 25.66
N ILE A 219 2.28 -11.39 24.66
CA ILE A 219 1.27 -11.42 23.60
C ILE A 219 1.72 -12.19 22.35
N LYS A 220 3.02 -12.53 22.23
CA LYS A 220 3.60 -13.21 21.06
C LYS A 220 2.91 -14.53 20.70
N TYR A 221 2.55 -15.34 21.71
CA TYR A 221 1.91 -16.64 21.49
C TYR A 221 0.43 -16.50 21.07
N PRO A 222 -0.45 -15.80 21.81
CA PRO A 222 -1.82 -15.58 21.34
C PRO A 222 -1.87 -14.78 20.03
N MET A 223 -0.93 -13.85 19.79
CA MET A 223 -0.85 -13.10 18.54
C MET A 223 -0.57 -13.99 17.32
N LYS A 224 0.20 -15.07 17.44
CA LYS A 224 0.43 -16.00 16.33
C LYS A 224 -0.86 -16.68 15.83
N VAL A 225 -1.86 -16.82 16.70
CA VAL A 225 -3.18 -17.38 16.35
C VAL A 225 -4.10 -16.30 15.75
N ILE A 226 -3.96 -15.07 16.20
CA ILE A 226 -4.80 -13.93 15.80
C ILE A 226 -4.34 -13.32 14.47
N PHE A 227 -3.03 -13.33 14.20
CA PHE A 227 -2.46 -12.68 13.03
C PHE A 227 -2.34 -13.64 11.86
N ILE A 228 -2.71 -13.19 10.68
CA ILE A 228 -2.48 -13.96 9.46
C ILE A 228 -1.02 -13.85 9.01
N LYS A 229 -0.55 -14.93 8.35
CA LYS A 229 0.81 -14.95 7.79
C LYS A 229 0.96 -13.88 6.71
N PRO A 230 2.11 -13.22 6.58
CA PRO A 230 2.36 -12.23 5.52
C PRO A 230 2.08 -12.76 4.11
N SER A 231 2.37 -14.03 3.86
CA SER A 231 2.09 -14.68 2.56
C SER A 231 0.59 -14.82 2.26
N VAL A 232 -0.26 -14.98 3.28
CA VAL A 232 -1.73 -14.99 3.10
C VAL A 232 -2.25 -13.56 2.90
N ALA A 233 -1.67 -12.60 3.62
CA ALA A 233 -1.97 -11.18 3.46
C ALA A 233 -1.66 -10.67 2.04
N ALA A 234 -0.53 -11.11 1.46
CA ALA A 234 -0.12 -10.78 0.12
C ALA A 234 -1.17 -11.18 -0.93
N LEU A 235 -1.87 -12.31 -0.74
CA LEU A 235 -2.92 -12.75 -1.67
C LEU A 235 -4.08 -11.75 -1.76
N SER A 236 -4.47 -11.12 -0.63
CA SER A 236 -5.52 -10.09 -0.64
C SER A 236 -5.07 -8.84 -1.41
N ILE A 237 -3.79 -8.48 -1.31
CA ILE A 237 -3.22 -7.33 -2.01
C ILE A 237 -3.10 -7.59 -3.52
N LEU A 238 -2.81 -8.82 -3.91
CA LEU A 238 -2.64 -9.21 -5.31
C LEU A 238 -3.96 -9.50 -6.04
N LEU A 239 -5.04 -9.83 -5.32
CA LEU A 239 -6.32 -10.18 -5.94
C LEU A 239 -6.86 -9.13 -6.93
N PRO A 240 -6.72 -7.78 -6.70
CA PRO A 240 -7.17 -6.77 -7.65
C PRO A 240 -6.47 -6.80 -9.02
N ILE A 241 -5.30 -7.40 -9.13
CA ILE A 241 -4.61 -7.60 -10.42
C ILE A 241 -5.48 -8.48 -11.34
N PHE A 242 -6.12 -9.51 -10.77
CA PHE A 242 -6.81 -10.57 -11.50
C PHE A 242 -8.34 -10.45 -11.48
N LYS A 243 -8.89 -9.62 -10.58
CA LYS A 243 -10.34 -9.46 -10.42
C LYS A 243 -10.72 -7.99 -10.45
N ASP A 244 -11.90 -7.73 -10.99
CA ASP A 244 -12.51 -6.42 -10.81
C ASP A 244 -13.00 -6.28 -9.35
N VAL A 245 -12.69 -5.15 -8.74
CA VAL A 245 -13.02 -4.88 -7.33
C VAL A 245 -14.39 -4.21 -7.21
N GLY A 246 -14.81 -3.51 -8.25
CA GLY A 246 -16.04 -2.72 -8.26
C GLY A 246 -15.92 -1.42 -7.45
N GLU A 247 -16.89 -0.53 -7.66
CA GLU A 247 -16.93 0.79 -7.02
C GLU A 247 -17.07 0.68 -5.51
N TYR A 248 -16.34 1.56 -4.80
CA TYR A 248 -16.37 1.65 -3.33
C TYR A 248 -16.19 0.30 -2.62
N SER A 249 -15.44 -0.58 -3.26
CA SER A 249 -15.14 -1.92 -2.74
C SER A 249 -13.65 -2.10 -2.48
N TRP A 250 -13.29 -3.08 -1.71
CA TRP A 250 -11.90 -3.46 -1.44
C TRP A 250 -11.71 -4.97 -1.39
N CYS A 251 -10.49 -5.40 -1.59
CA CYS A 251 -10.07 -6.78 -1.36
C CYS A 251 -9.51 -6.94 0.04
N GLY A 252 -9.96 -7.94 0.77
CA GLY A 252 -9.44 -8.24 2.10
C GLY A 252 -9.80 -9.66 2.54
N PRO A 253 -9.36 -10.09 3.73
CA PRO A 253 -9.71 -11.39 4.27
C PRO A 253 -11.22 -11.54 4.48
N ALA A 254 -11.77 -12.72 4.16
CA ALA A 254 -13.21 -12.96 4.11
C ALA A 254 -13.92 -12.88 5.47
N VAL A 255 -13.22 -13.14 6.57
CA VAL A 255 -13.83 -13.21 7.91
C VAL A 255 -13.46 -11.95 8.68
N PHE A 256 -14.45 -11.07 8.90
CA PHE A 256 -14.34 -9.80 9.65
C PHE A 256 -13.20 -8.86 9.18
N ASP A 257 -12.76 -8.98 7.92
CA ASP A 257 -11.59 -8.28 7.39
C ASP A 257 -10.26 -8.59 8.14
N VAL A 258 -10.22 -9.67 8.89
CA VAL A 258 -9.08 -10.09 9.72
C VAL A 258 -8.51 -11.41 9.25
N TRP A 259 -9.37 -12.41 8.94
CA TRP A 259 -8.96 -13.78 8.65
C TRP A 259 -9.59 -14.33 7.37
N GLY A 260 -9.04 -15.45 6.91
CA GLY A 260 -9.66 -16.23 5.83
C GLY A 260 -9.02 -15.99 4.46
N ARG A 261 -9.73 -16.44 3.44
CA ARG A 261 -9.31 -16.27 2.03
C ARG A 261 -9.58 -14.83 1.58
N PRO A 262 -8.84 -14.33 0.58
CA PRO A 262 -9.17 -13.07 -0.05
C PRO A 262 -10.61 -13.04 -0.58
N ALA A 263 -11.30 -11.93 -0.34
CA ALA A 263 -12.66 -11.68 -0.82
C ALA A 263 -12.81 -10.19 -1.17
N ILE A 264 -13.68 -9.92 -2.13
CA ILE A 264 -14.07 -8.56 -2.50
C ILE A 264 -15.32 -8.19 -1.72
N ARG A 265 -15.33 -7.00 -1.14
CA ARG A 265 -16.47 -6.48 -0.37
C ARG A 265 -16.64 -5.00 -0.58
N ARG A 266 -17.89 -4.57 -0.54
CA ARG A 266 -18.21 -3.14 -0.52
C ARG A 266 -17.77 -2.53 0.81
N LEU A 267 -17.11 -1.37 0.74
CA LEU A 267 -16.77 -0.59 1.92
C LEU A 267 -18.03 0.14 2.39
N GLY A 268 -18.40 -0.05 3.64
CA GLY A 268 -19.57 0.62 4.25
C GLY A 268 -19.25 2.09 4.53
N ILE A 269 -19.22 2.92 3.50
CA ILE A 269 -19.06 4.37 3.65
C ILE A 269 -20.38 4.96 4.12
N LYS A 270 -20.37 5.58 5.29
CA LYS A 270 -21.59 6.15 5.91
C LYS A 270 -21.88 7.57 5.43
N ASP A 271 -20.84 8.32 5.08
CA ASP A 271 -20.95 9.72 4.69
C ASP A 271 -20.08 9.98 3.44
N MET A 272 -20.75 10.17 2.33
CA MET A 272 -20.08 10.46 1.05
C MET A 272 -19.45 11.86 1.04
N SER A 273 -19.89 12.79 1.88
CA SER A 273 -19.27 14.12 1.98
C SER A 273 -17.82 14.05 2.47
N GLU A 274 -17.48 13.05 3.30
CA GLU A 274 -16.07 12.80 3.67
C GLU A 274 -15.23 12.33 2.47
N VAL A 275 -15.80 11.57 1.55
CA VAL A 275 -15.14 11.12 0.32
C VAL A 275 -14.86 12.33 -0.59
N ASP A 276 -15.87 13.19 -0.75
CA ASP A 276 -15.75 14.42 -1.55
C ASP A 276 -14.71 15.36 -0.96
N PHE A 277 -14.73 15.54 0.36
CA PHE A 277 -13.75 16.35 1.04
C PHE A 277 -12.32 15.79 0.92
N ALA A 278 -12.14 14.48 1.10
CA ALA A 278 -10.82 13.83 0.94
C ALA A 278 -10.25 14.07 -0.47
N ASP A 279 -11.08 13.94 -1.51
CA ASP A 279 -10.64 14.20 -2.88
C ASP A 279 -10.32 15.68 -3.12
N SER A 280 -11.10 16.61 -2.55
CA SER A 280 -10.82 18.03 -2.64
C SER A 280 -9.46 18.41 -2.00
N VAL A 281 -9.16 17.83 -0.82
CA VAL A 281 -7.85 17.97 -0.16
C VAL A 281 -6.74 17.37 -1.02
N SER A 282 -6.99 16.22 -1.66
CA SER A 282 -6.03 15.59 -2.57
C SER A 282 -5.67 16.50 -3.74
N ASN A 283 -6.67 17.13 -4.36
CA ASN A 283 -6.45 18.05 -5.48
C ASN A 283 -5.64 19.29 -5.05
N LYS A 284 -5.86 19.80 -3.82
CA LYS A 284 -5.07 20.88 -3.25
C LYS A 284 -3.62 20.44 -3.04
N ILE A 285 -3.38 19.30 -2.39
CA ILE A 285 -2.03 18.77 -2.13
C ILE A 285 -1.26 18.54 -3.45
N LEU A 286 -1.91 17.96 -4.46
CA LEU A 286 -1.28 17.73 -5.76
C LEU A 286 -0.87 19.04 -6.44
N LYS A 287 -1.68 20.10 -6.33
CA LYS A 287 -1.32 21.44 -6.83
C LYS A 287 -0.14 22.04 -6.06
N GLU A 288 -0.14 21.96 -4.73
CA GLU A 288 0.95 22.44 -3.88
C GLU A 288 2.28 21.74 -4.18
N THR A 289 2.23 20.45 -4.49
CA THR A 289 3.40 19.67 -4.85
C THR A 289 3.87 19.85 -6.30
N LYS A 290 3.00 20.28 -7.23
CA LYS A 290 3.37 20.60 -8.63
C LYS A 290 3.93 22.02 -8.78
N GLY A 291 3.55 22.96 -7.95
CA GLY A 291 3.91 24.38 -8.06
C GLY A 291 5.26 24.79 -7.46
N LYS A 292 6.08 23.83 -7.01
CA LYS A 292 7.41 24.09 -6.44
C LYS A 292 8.56 23.99 -7.46
N TYR A 293 8.26 23.73 -8.76
CA TYR A 293 9.26 23.59 -9.84
C TYR A 293 8.81 24.30 -11.11
#